data_61952576aaf1bfa06c69556fd5406a25
#
_entry.id   61952576aaf1bfa06c69556fd5406a25
#
_cell.length_a   1.000
_cell.length_b   1.000
_cell.length_c   1.000
_cell.angle_alpha   90.00
_cell.angle_beta   90.00
_cell.angle_gamma   90.00
#
_symmetry.space_group_name_H-M   'P 1'
#
loop_
_entity.id
_entity.type
_entity.pdbx_description
1 polymer ?
#
loop_
_entity_poly.entity_id
_entity_poly.type
_entity_poly.pdbx_seq_one_letter_code
_entity_poly.pdbx_strand_id
1 'polypeptide(L)'
;MFRATGTKHRGLTDRSTVHKVKEIFFDSDTKVALISGSGSEEPRDWFLTNEMKADARSKVNRLAGSKRMFSHAIFMPGLPGWLDKVDRDIAVLRPDSFKGYTVGDNTNTQLARHPWRLDDEKLLYPFYDRLVKAGLVNVCVHKGLFPPQTSQQYPHLLPYADVRDVGQAARDWPQLNFIVYHSAFRFTGSAYRQGIEQFDHTGRIDWVTDLAEIPEKFGVNNVYGDLGQIFAQSTVAEPRLCAAMMGQLVKGLGADHVVWGTDAVWTGSPRRSGASRFPTTCNASTHSPHWAKLGGPSRA
;
A
#
# COMPACT_ATOMS: atom_id res chain seq x y z
N MET A 1 -19.24 8.48 15.39
CA MET A 1 -18.66 8.94 16.67
C MET A 1 -18.24 7.70 17.47
N PHE A 2 -17.02 7.19 17.24
CA PHE A 2 -16.46 6.09 18.03
C PHE A 2 -15.41 6.66 18.98
N ARG A 3 -15.73 6.68 20.28
CA ARG A 3 -14.77 6.97 21.33
C ARG A 3 -13.79 5.80 21.42
N ALA A 4 -12.53 6.04 21.07
CA ALA A 4 -11.45 5.11 21.37
C ALA A 4 -11.23 5.13 22.89
N THR A 5 -11.73 4.13 23.57
CA THR A 5 -11.30 3.84 24.94
C THR A 5 -9.86 3.37 24.87
N GLY A 6 -8.97 4.04 25.60
CA GLY A 6 -7.54 3.77 25.66
C GLY A 6 -7.24 2.32 26.04
N THR A 7 -7.00 1.49 25.05
CA THR A 7 -6.45 0.16 25.20
C THR A 7 -4.94 0.28 25.21
N LYS A 8 -4.34 0.00 26.37
CA LYS A 8 -2.90 -0.24 26.51
C LYS A 8 -2.46 -1.14 25.36
N HIS A 9 -1.45 -0.70 24.56
CA HIS A 9 -0.83 -1.51 23.52
C HIS A 9 -0.37 -2.84 24.13
N ARG A 10 -1.20 -3.86 24.01
CA ARG A 10 -0.74 -5.24 24.18
C ARG A 10 0.04 -5.57 22.92
N GLY A 11 1.35 -5.64 23.03
CA GLY A 11 2.20 -6.21 21.99
C GLY A 11 1.55 -7.47 21.44
N LEU A 12 1.78 -7.76 20.16
CA LEU A 12 1.31 -8.99 19.54
C LEU A 12 1.70 -10.15 20.46
N THR A 13 0.71 -10.69 21.19
CA THR A 13 0.96 -11.87 22.03
C THR A 13 1.30 -13.03 21.09
N ASP A 14 2.11 -13.97 21.53
CA ASP A 14 2.48 -15.16 20.73
C ASP A 14 1.26 -15.82 20.07
N ARG A 15 0.12 -15.88 20.78
CA ARG A 15 -1.13 -16.41 20.23
C ARG A 15 -1.68 -15.63 19.04
N SER A 16 -1.62 -14.30 19.04
CA SER A 16 -2.15 -13.49 17.91
C SER A 16 -1.24 -13.57 16.69
N THR A 17 0.07 -13.66 16.89
CA THR A 17 1.04 -13.87 15.81
C THR A 17 0.87 -15.25 15.18
N VAL A 18 0.76 -16.30 15.98
CA VAL A 18 0.53 -17.68 15.51
C VAL A 18 -0.79 -17.80 14.74
N HIS A 19 -1.85 -17.14 15.22
CA HIS A 19 -3.14 -17.17 14.53
C HIS A 19 -3.08 -16.51 13.14
N LYS A 20 -2.46 -15.34 13.03
CA LYS A 20 -2.27 -14.66 11.73
C LYS A 20 -1.34 -15.43 10.79
N VAL A 21 -0.27 -16.02 11.31
CA VAL A 21 0.63 -16.89 10.52
C VAL A 21 -0.14 -18.08 9.97
N LYS A 22 -1.01 -18.70 10.77
CA LYS A 22 -1.87 -19.79 10.32
C LYS A 22 -2.79 -19.33 9.18
N GLU A 23 -3.55 -18.26 9.38
CA GLU A 23 -4.48 -17.76 8.35
C GLU A 23 -3.78 -17.40 7.04
N ILE A 24 -2.59 -16.78 7.11
CA ILE A 24 -1.88 -16.31 5.92
C ILE A 24 -1.19 -17.46 5.19
N PHE A 25 -0.49 -18.37 5.90
CA PHE A 25 0.42 -19.32 5.29
C PHE A 25 -0.07 -20.78 5.29
N PHE A 26 -1.05 -21.13 6.12
CA PHE A 26 -1.57 -22.50 6.22
C PHE A 26 -3.01 -22.63 5.74
N ASP A 27 -3.83 -21.58 5.92
CA ASP A 27 -5.21 -21.59 5.43
C ASP A 27 -5.32 -21.00 4.00
N SER A 28 -4.19 -20.65 3.37
CA SER A 28 -4.10 -20.18 1.97
C SER A 28 -2.83 -20.68 1.29
N ASP A 29 -2.77 -20.53 -0.03
CA ASP A 29 -1.59 -20.86 -0.84
C ASP A 29 -0.49 -19.79 -0.81
N THR A 30 -0.57 -18.82 0.08
CA THR A 30 0.39 -17.72 0.19
C THR A 30 1.78 -18.26 0.55
N LYS A 31 2.75 -18.02 -0.31
CA LYS A 31 4.15 -18.44 -0.09
C LYS A 31 4.96 -17.35 0.60
N VAL A 32 4.68 -16.09 0.27
CA VAL A 32 5.38 -14.92 0.79
C VAL A 32 4.36 -13.84 1.11
N ALA A 33 4.52 -13.16 2.23
CA ALA A 33 3.68 -12.06 2.64
C ALA A 33 4.51 -10.82 3.00
N LEU A 34 3.91 -9.64 2.83
CA LEU A 34 4.49 -8.36 3.21
C LEU A 34 3.60 -7.71 4.27
N ILE A 35 4.16 -7.53 5.48
CA ILE A 35 3.43 -6.85 6.56
C ILE A 35 3.52 -5.34 6.38
N SER A 36 2.35 -4.73 6.27
CA SER A 36 2.18 -3.29 6.12
C SER A 36 1.66 -2.66 7.41
N GLY A 37 1.46 -1.36 7.40
CA GLY A 37 0.88 -0.59 8.48
C GLY A 37 0.41 0.77 7.98
N SER A 38 -0.22 1.52 8.85
CA SER A 38 -0.62 2.90 8.62
C SER A 38 0.08 3.78 9.65
N GLY A 39 0.65 4.90 9.20
CA GLY A 39 1.19 5.92 10.06
C GLY A 39 0.14 6.98 10.39
N SER A 40 0.36 7.70 11.49
CA SER A 40 -0.34 8.90 11.87
C SER A 40 0.66 9.96 12.29
N GLU A 41 0.30 11.23 12.18
CA GLU A 41 1.10 12.33 12.72
C GLU A 41 1.17 12.27 14.26
N GLU A 42 0.21 11.59 14.88
CA GLU A 42 0.20 11.29 16.30
C GLU A 42 0.73 9.87 16.57
N PRO A 43 1.91 9.70 17.19
CA PRO A 43 2.54 8.38 17.38
C PRO A 43 1.65 7.36 18.13
N ARG A 44 0.77 7.84 19.02
CA ARG A 44 -0.17 6.98 19.77
C ARG A 44 -1.22 6.30 18.91
N ASP A 45 -1.47 6.82 17.70
CA ASP A 45 -2.51 6.34 16.80
C ASP A 45 -1.97 5.33 15.78
N TRP A 46 -0.70 4.95 15.86
CA TRP A 46 -0.13 3.91 15.02
C TRP A 46 -0.62 2.53 15.46
N PHE A 47 -1.25 1.81 14.53
CA PHE A 47 -1.71 0.43 14.79
C PHE A 47 -0.54 -0.55 14.91
N LEU A 48 0.46 -0.41 14.02
CA LEU A 48 1.68 -1.22 13.99
C LEU A 48 2.88 -0.31 13.80
N THR A 49 3.75 -0.26 14.80
CA THR A 49 5.02 0.49 14.69
C THR A 49 5.99 -0.24 13.75
N ASN A 50 7.04 0.45 13.30
CA ASN A 50 8.06 -0.16 12.46
C ASN A 50 8.78 -1.30 13.20
N GLU A 51 9.03 -1.13 14.50
CA GLU A 51 9.62 -2.14 15.38
C GLU A 51 8.75 -3.40 15.48
N MET A 52 7.43 -3.24 15.68
CA MET A 52 6.50 -4.38 15.77
C MET A 52 6.47 -5.19 14.47
N LYS A 53 6.54 -4.53 13.32
CA LYS A 53 6.59 -5.19 12.01
C LYS A 53 7.91 -5.93 11.80
N ALA A 54 9.03 -5.32 12.15
CA ALA A 54 10.36 -5.94 12.07
C ALA A 54 10.48 -7.16 13.00
N ASP A 55 9.92 -7.09 14.21
CA ASP A 55 9.86 -8.21 15.15
C ASP A 55 8.98 -9.36 14.61
N ALA A 56 7.79 -9.05 14.11
CA ALA A 56 6.90 -10.04 13.50
C ALA A 56 7.56 -10.75 12.31
N ARG A 57 8.17 -9.99 11.40
CA ARG A 57 8.95 -10.53 10.26
C ARG A 57 10.03 -11.48 10.75
N SER A 58 10.82 -11.05 11.73
CA SER A 58 11.93 -11.84 12.26
C SER A 58 11.47 -13.15 12.90
N LYS A 59 10.37 -13.10 13.65
CA LYS A 59 9.76 -14.29 14.27
C LYS A 59 9.25 -15.28 13.22
N VAL A 60 8.50 -14.80 12.22
CA VAL A 60 7.96 -15.65 11.16
C VAL A 60 9.08 -16.31 10.35
N ASN A 61 10.09 -15.54 9.91
CA ASN A 61 11.18 -16.06 9.11
C ASN A 61 12.05 -17.07 9.88
N ARG A 62 12.27 -16.85 11.16
CA ARG A 62 12.98 -17.81 12.02
C ARG A 62 12.18 -19.12 12.17
N LEU A 63 10.87 -19.04 12.41
CA LEU A 63 10.01 -20.23 12.52
C LEU A 63 9.93 -21.00 11.19
N ALA A 64 9.91 -20.30 10.08
CA ALA A 64 9.83 -20.90 8.75
C ALA A 64 11.19 -21.44 8.25
N GLY A 65 12.30 -21.11 8.89
CA GLY A 65 13.64 -21.42 8.40
C GLY A 65 13.97 -20.78 7.04
N SER A 66 13.20 -19.80 6.61
CA SER A 66 13.32 -19.14 5.30
C SER A 66 12.64 -17.78 5.28
N LYS A 67 12.96 -16.95 4.28
CA LYS A 67 12.39 -15.61 4.12
C LYS A 67 10.96 -15.68 3.54
N ARG A 68 9.96 -15.79 4.42
CA ARG A 68 8.54 -15.87 4.10
C ARG A 68 7.77 -14.59 4.37
N MET A 69 8.26 -13.75 5.30
CA MET A 69 7.66 -12.48 5.67
C MET A 69 8.61 -11.34 5.35
N PHE A 70 8.11 -10.32 4.67
CA PHE A 70 8.74 -9.03 4.45
C PHE A 70 8.03 -7.96 5.30
N SER A 71 8.63 -6.78 5.45
CA SER A 71 8.01 -5.67 6.17
C SER A 71 8.30 -4.32 5.56
N HIS A 72 7.29 -3.45 5.54
CA HIS A 72 7.51 -2.02 5.33
C HIS A 72 7.99 -1.32 6.60
N ALA A 73 8.81 -0.28 6.44
CA ALA A 73 8.84 0.82 7.39
C ALA A 73 7.91 1.94 6.90
N ILE A 74 7.12 2.50 7.80
CA ILE A 74 6.32 3.70 7.51
C ILE A 74 7.22 4.91 7.71
N PHE A 75 7.16 5.85 6.76
CA PHE A 75 7.82 7.14 6.85
C PHE A 75 6.80 8.28 6.77
N MET A 76 7.10 9.38 7.44
CA MET A 76 6.19 10.52 7.60
C MET A 76 6.92 11.82 7.21
N PRO A 77 6.98 12.15 5.91
CA PRO A 77 7.64 13.37 5.44
C PRO A 77 7.07 14.63 6.09
N GLY A 78 7.95 15.59 6.37
CA GLY A 78 7.58 16.87 6.96
C GLY A 78 7.52 16.90 8.48
N LEU A 79 7.48 15.74 9.14
CA LEU A 79 7.58 15.72 10.60
C LEU A 79 9.03 16.01 11.06
N PRO A 80 9.23 16.67 12.21
CA PRO A 80 10.58 16.91 12.74
C PRO A 80 11.39 15.61 12.86
N GLY A 81 12.61 15.59 12.34
CA GLY A 81 13.53 14.45 12.45
C GLY A 81 13.12 13.21 11.64
N TRP A 82 12.21 13.32 10.68
CA TRP A 82 11.71 12.17 9.93
C TRP A 82 12.79 11.47 9.10
N LEU A 83 13.77 12.20 8.56
CA LEU A 83 14.90 11.62 7.83
C LEU A 83 15.86 10.85 8.76
N ASP A 84 16.11 11.36 9.97
CA ASP A 84 16.92 10.66 10.98
C ASP A 84 16.25 9.35 11.39
N LYS A 85 14.91 9.36 11.47
CA LYS A 85 14.13 8.14 11.71
C LYS A 85 14.25 7.15 10.57
N VAL A 86 14.25 7.61 9.32
CA VAL A 86 14.50 6.76 8.14
C VAL A 86 15.90 6.13 8.22
N ASP A 87 16.93 6.91 8.50
CA ASP A 87 18.30 6.41 8.63
C ASP A 87 18.43 5.37 9.74
N ARG A 88 17.80 5.61 10.90
CA ARG A 88 17.70 4.64 11.99
C ARG A 88 16.99 3.37 11.58
N ASP A 89 15.83 3.48 10.92
CA ASP A 89 15.04 2.32 10.51
C ASP A 89 15.80 1.47 9.48
N ILE A 90 16.54 2.08 8.55
CA ILE A 90 17.42 1.38 7.62
C ILE A 90 18.50 0.62 8.39
N ALA A 91 19.21 1.28 9.31
CA ALA A 91 20.34 0.71 10.02
C ALA A 91 19.92 -0.41 10.99
N VAL A 92 18.82 -0.22 11.74
CA VAL A 92 18.42 -1.07 12.86
C VAL A 92 17.36 -2.09 12.47
N LEU A 93 16.28 -1.63 11.82
CA LEU A 93 15.13 -2.48 11.51
C LEU A 93 15.28 -3.21 10.18
N ARG A 94 16.10 -2.67 9.26
CA ARG A 94 16.37 -3.27 7.93
C ARG A 94 15.09 -3.65 7.20
N PRO A 95 14.18 -2.70 6.95
CA PRO A 95 12.94 -2.97 6.25
C PRO A 95 13.21 -3.46 4.82
N ASP A 96 12.25 -4.14 4.22
CA ASP A 96 12.35 -4.58 2.83
C ASP A 96 11.91 -3.47 1.85
N SER A 97 11.18 -2.47 2.35
CA SER A 97 10.67 -1.32 1.61
C SER A 97 10.13 -0.25 2.55
N PHE A 98 9.84 0.92 2.01
CA PHE A 98 9.17 1.99 2.76
C PHE A 98 7.76 2.24 2.21
N LYS A 99 6.83 2.59 3.10
CA LYS A 99 5.45 2.95 2.73
C LYS A 99 5.06 4.28 3.38
N GLY A 100 4.46 5.16 2.57
CA GLY A 100 3.94 6.44 3.02
C GLY A 100 2.51 6.71 2.56
N TYR A 101 1.90 7.74 3.14
CA TYR A 101 0.54 8.20 2.85
C TYR A 101 0.63 9.65 2.41
N THR A 102 0.40 9.91 1.13
CA THR A 102 0.63 11.25 0.53
C THR A 102 -0.32 12.32 1.05
N VAL A 103 -1.48 11.93 1.55
CA VAL A 103 -2.42 12.85 2.24
C VAL A 103 -1.95 13.26 3.65
N GLY A 104 -0.81 12.74 4.13
CA GLY A 104 -0.31 12.96 5.49
C GLY A 104 -0.88 11.95 6.47
N ASP A 105 -1.77 12.38 7.36
CA ASP A 105 -2.40 11.48 8.34
C ASP A 105 -3.57 10.71 7.72
N ASN A 106 -3.37 9.41 7.46
CA ASN A 106 -4.41 8.53 6.94
C ASN A 106 -5.35 8.02 8.05
N THR A 107 -4.93 8.06 9.30
CA THR A 107 -5.74 7.62 10.45
C THR A 107 -6.74 8.69 10.85
N ASN A 108 -6.31 9.96 10.75
CA ASN A 108 -7.15 11.11 11.07
C ASN A 108 -6.97 12.22 10.04
N THR A 109 -7.70 12.12 8.94
CA THR A 109 -7.64 13.08 7.82
C THR A 109 -7.91 14.52 8.25
N GLN A 110 -8.68 14.75 9.32
CA GLN A 110 -8.94 16.11 9.85
C GLN A 110 -7.67 16.74 10.44
N LEU A 111 -6.73 15.94 10.88
CA LEU A 111 -5.47 16.37 11.51
C LEU A 111 -4.28 16.28 10.55
N ALA A 112 -4.48 15.92 9.30
CA ALA A 112 -3.41 15.86 8.29
C ALA A 112 -2.84 17.26 8.04
N ARG A 113 -1.64 17.52 8.58
CA ARG A 113 -0.93 18.80 8.47
C ARG A 113 0.27 18.76 7.54
N HIS A 114 0.73 17.55 7.19
CA HIS A 114 1.93 17.32 6.40
C HIS A 114 1.61 16.45 5.18
N PRO A 115 0.69 16.87 4.28
CA PRO A 115 0.52 16.19 3.00
C PRO A 115 1.75 16.47 2.12
N TRP A 116 2.12 15.51 1.26
CA TRP A 116 3.33 15.59 0.46
C TRP A 116 3.15 14.96 -0.91
N ARG A 117 4.04 15.33 -1.84
CA ARG A 117 4.05 14.83 -3.20
C ARG A 117 5.32 14.01 -3.44
N LEU A 118 5.22 12.99 -4.29
CA LEU A 118 6.36 12.16 -4.68
C LEU A 118 7.43 12.95 -5.44
N ASP A 119 7.03 13.96 -6.21
CA ASP A 119 7.90 14.81 -7.01
C ASP A 119 8.43 16.04 -6.25
N ASP A 120 8.29 16.10 -4.93
CA ASP A 120 8.85 17.17 -4.12
C ASP A 120 10.37 16.97 -3.94
N GLU A 121 11.14 17.69 -4.76
CA GLU A 121 12.60 17.59 -4.79
C GLU A 121 13.26 17.92 -3.45
N LYS A 122 12.72 18.90 -2.72
CA LYS A 122 13.31 19.34 -1.44
C LYS A 122 12.98 18.38 -0.31
N LEU A 123 11.79 17.86 -0.31
CA LEU A 123 11.30 17.02 0.78
C LEU A 123 11.63 15.54 0.54
N LEU A 124 11.34 15.00 -0.67
CA LEU A 124 11.41 13.55 -0.93
C LEU A 124 12.72 13.09 -1.56
N TYR A 125 13.40 13.89 -2.39
CA TYR A 125 14.60 13.42 -3.07
C TYR A 125 15.76 13.09 -2.11
N PRO A 126 15.94 13.79 -0.97
CA PRO A 126 16.90 13.35 0.05
C PRO A 126 16.57 11.98 0.68
N PHE A 127 15.31 11.58 0.70
CA PHE A 127 14.89 10.25 1.14
C PHE A 127 15.19 9.20 0.06
N TYR A 128 14.89 9.48 -1.20
CA TYR A 128 15.20 8.56 -2.31
C TYR A 128 16.68 8.27 -2.44
N ASP A 129 17.53 9.29 -2.26
CA ASP A 129 18.98 9.13 -2.23
C ASP A 129 19.44 8.14 -1.14
N ARG A 130 18.83 8.22 0.07
CA ARG A 130 19.10 7.28 1.16
C ARG A 130 18.69 5.86 0.81
N LEU A 131 17.56 5.68 0.17
CA LEU A 131 17.08 4.37 -0.25
C LEU A 131 18.02 3.74 -1.27
N VAL A 132 18.40 4.48 -2.30
CA VAL A 132 19.35 4.02 -3.34
C VAL A 132 20.67 3.62 -2.71
N LYS A 133 21.25 4.45 -1.84
CA LYS A 133 22.50 4.16 -1.10
C LYS A 133 22.39 2.92 -0.21
N ALA A 134 21.20 2.66 0.33
CA ALA A 134 20.93 1.48 1.16
C ALA A 134 20.61 0.22 0.34
N GLY A 135 20.49 0.31 -0.98
CA GLY A 135 20.06 -0.79 -1.85
C GLY A 135 18.58 -1.13 -1.70
N LEU A 136 17.75 -0.20 -1.21
CA LEU A 136 16.30 -0.31 -1.12
C LEU A 136 15.69 0.33 -2.35
N VAL A 137 14.92 -0.44 -3.11
CA VAL A 137 14.42 0.00 -4.41
C VAL A 137 12.91 0.25 -4.44
N ASN A 138 12.18 -0.12 -3.39
CA ASN A 138 10.73 -0.07 -3.41
C ASN A 138 10.18 1.05 -2.52
N VAL A 139 9.51 2.01 -3.14
CA VAL A 139 8.74 3.09 -2.50
C VAL A 139 7.26 2.79 -2.70
N CYS A 140 6.57 2.48 -1.61
CA CYS A 140 5.15 2.17 -1.63
C CYS A 140 4.36 3.39 -1.14
N VAL A 141 3.30 3.74 -1.84
CA VAL A 141 2.49 4.91 -1.49
C VAL A 141 1.01 4.61 -1.53
N HIS A 142 0.31 5.03 -0.49
CA HIS A 142 -1.14 5.04 -0.51
C HIS A 142 -1.62 6.24 -1.32
N LYS A 143 -2.38 5.95 -2.37
CA LYS A 143 -3.12 6.94 -3.17
C LYS A 143 -4.52 6.40 -3.47
N GLY A 144 -5.41 7.28 -3.89
CA GLY A 144 -6.80 6.88 -4.09
C GLY A 144 -7.58 6.75 -2.78
N LEU A 145 -8.64 5.95 -2.81
CA LEU A 145 -9.63 5.80 -1.72
C LEU A 145 -10.11 7.16 -1.17
N PHE A 146 -10.30 8.10 -2.12
CA PHE A 146 -10.64 9.49 -1.84
C PHE A 146 -11.90 9.89 -2.63
N PRO A 147 -13.08 9.35 -2.26
CA PRO A 147 -14.31 9.53 -3.00
C PRO A 147 -14.76 10.98 -3.07
N PRO A 148 -15.68 11.33 -3.98
CA PRO A 148 -16.14 12.71 -4.18
C PRO A 148 -16.57 13.43 -2.90
N GLN A 149 -17.20 12.73 -1.98
CA GLN A 149 -17.62 13.29 -0.69
C GLN A 149 -16.43 13.73 0.19
N THR A 150 -15.38 12.90 0.22
CA THR A 150 -14.13 13.24 0.92
C THR A 150 -13.43 14.42 0.22
N SER A 151 -13.46 14.46 -1.12
CA SER A 151 -12.93 15.59 -1.88
C SER A 151 -13.64 16.91 -1.58
N GLN A 152 -14.95 16.87 -1.35
CA GLN A 152 -15.74 18.04 -0.95
C GLN A 152 -15.42 18.49 0.48
N GLN A 153 -15.22 17.54 1.38
CA GLN A 153 -14.91 17.82 2.78
C GLN A 153 -13.47 18.31 2.97
N TYR A 154 -12.51 17.76 2.20
CA TYR A 154 -11.07 18.07 2.30
C TYR A 154 -10.48 18.40 0.92
N PRO A 155 -10.94 19.50 0.27
CA PRO A 155 -10.51 19.83 -1.08
C PRO A 155 -9.01 20.12 -1.18
N HIS A 156 -8.39 20.59 -0.12
CA HIS A 156 -6.95 20.87 -0.05
C HIS A 156 -6.08 19.62 -0.09
N LEU A 157 -6.60 18.43 0.26
CA LEU A 157 -5.89 17.17 0.21
C LEU A 157 -6.01 16.46 -1.16
N LEU A 158 -6.93 16.88 -2.01
CA LEU A 158 -7.18 16.27 -3.31
C LEU A 158 -5.91 16.17 -4.19
N PRO A 159 -5.04 17.20 -4.29
CA PRO A 159 -3.82 17.15 -5.10
C PRO A 159 -2.78 16.14 -4.62
N TYR A 160 -2.92 15.64 -3.41
CA TYR A 160 -2.01 14.66 -2.81
C TYR A 160 -2.55 13.23 -2.91
N ALA A 161 -3.87 13.09 -3.09
CA ALA A 161 -4.53 11.79 -3.19
C ALA A 161 -4.46 11.16 -4.59
N ASP A 162 -4.27 11.96 -5.63
CA ASP A 162 -4.19 11.53 -7.03
C ASP A 162 -2.77 11.09 -7.45
N VAL A 163 -2.58 10.77 -8.74
CA VAL A 163 -1.33 10.18 -9.27
C VAL A 163 -0.47 11.15 -10.09
N ARG A 164 -0.78 12.45 -10.11
CA ARG A 164 -0.10 13.43 -10.98
C ARG A 164 1.39 13.60 -10.68
N ASP A 165 1.82 13.25 -9.48
CA ASP A 165 3.22 13.34 -9.03
C ASP A 165 4.04 12.07 -9.29
N VAL A 166 3.39 10.95 -9.60
CA VAL A 166 4.05 9.64 -9.73
C VAL A 166 4.98 9.59 -10.93
N GLY A 167 4.51 10.07 -12.08
CA GLY A 167 5.27 9.98 -13.34
C GLY A 167 6.57 10.78 -13.32
N GLN A 168 6.55 11.99 -12.73
CA GLN A 168 7.75 12.81 -12.58
C GLN A 168 8.75 12.13 -11.63
N ALA A 169 8.30 11.69 -10.46
CA ALA A 169 9.16 11.00 -9.51
C ALA A 169 9.79 9.72 -10.10
N ALA A 170 9.00 8.94 -10.86
CA ALA A 170 9.47 7.72 -11.51
C ALA A 170 10.52 7.99 -12.58
N ARG A 171 10.39 9.09 -13.33
CA ARG A 171 11.35 9.51 -14.35
C ARG A 171 12.66 9.99 -13.73
N ASP A 172 12.58 10.75 -12.65
CA ASP A 172 13.77 11.34 -12.01
C ASP A 172 14.54 10.29 -11.18
N TRP A 173 13.87 9.23 -10.76
CA TRP A 173 14.44 8.15 -9.96
C TRP A 173 14.23 6.77 -10.60
N PRO A 174 14.86 6.50 -11.77
CA PRO A 174 14.67 5.22 -12.49
C PRO A 174 15.23 4.00 -11.73
N GLN A 175 16.02 4.21 -10.66
CA GLN A 175 16.53 3.15 -9.79
C GLN A 175 15.51 2.67 -8.76
N LEU A 176 14.41 3.44 -8.55
CA LEU A 176 13.36 3.13 -7.59
C LEU A 176 12.11 2.63 -8.29
N ASN A 177 11.40 1.72 -7.67
CA ASN A 177 10.06 1.28 -8.06
C ASN A 177 9.02 2.02 -7.22
N PHE A 178 8.04 2.61 -7.88
CA PHE A 178 6.93 3.30 -7.24
C PHE A 178 5.68 2.40 -7.27
N ILE A 179 5.32 1.84 -6.12
CA ILE A 179 4.19 0.94 -5.97
C ILE A 179 3.01 1.73 -5.40
N VAL A 180 2.01 1.98 -6.25
CA VAL A 180 0.82 2.76 -5.90
C VAL A 180 -0.24 1.81 -5.34
N TYR A 181 -0.49 1.91 -4.04
CA TYR A 181 -1.46 1.09 -3.33
C TYR A 181 -2.88 1.42 -3.78
N HIS A 182 -3.71 0.37 -3.80
CA HIS A 182 -5.09 0.42 -4.28
C HIS A 182 -5.19 0.89 -5.74
N SER A 183 -4.07 0.84 -6.49
CA SER A 183 -3.94 1.34 -7.87
C SER A 183 -4.56 2.74 -8.03
N ALA A 184 -4.44 3.55 -6.99
CA ALA A 184 -5.05 4.88 -6.87
C ALA A 184 -6.57 4.90 -7.09
N PHE A 185 -7.28 3.78 -7.00
CA PHE A 185 -8.71 3.73 -7.20
C PHE A 185 -9.45 4.71 -6.28
N ARG A 186 -10.21 5.63 -6.87
CA ARG A 186 -10.79 6.76 -6.15
C ARG A 186 -12.01 6.38 -5.33
N PHE A 187 -12.84 5.50 -5.87
CA PHE A 187 -14.15 5.19 -5.32
C PHE A 187 -14.08 4.16 -4.19
N THR A 188 -15.02 4.22 -3.26
CA THR A 188 -15.15 3.26 -2.17
C THR A 188 -16.62 3.00 -1.85
N GLY A 189 -16.94 1.81 -1.38
CA GLY A 189 -18.26 1.47 -0.88
C GLY A 189 -19.38 1.77 -1.87
N SER A 190 -20.33 2.64 -1.51
CA SER A 190 -21.47 3.02 -2.36
C SER A 190 -21.09 3.76 -3.64
N ALA A 191 -19.87 4.26 -3.76
CA ALA A 191 -19.41 4.98 -4.93
C ALA A 191 -18.92 4.06 -6.07
N TYR A 192 -18.86 2.74 -5.90
CA TYR A 192 -18.48 1.82 -6.98
C TYR A 192 -19.37 1.96 -8.22
N ARG A 193 -20.66 2.18 -8.03
CA ARG A 193 -21.59 2.41 -9.13
C ARG A 193 -21.23 3.66 -9.92
N GLN A 194 -20.82 4.73 -9.26
CA GLN A 194 -20.35 5.95 -9.95
C GLN A 194 -19.12 5.66 -10.80
N GLY A 195 -18.22 4.81 -10.34
CA GLY A 195 -17.03 4.41 -11.08
C GLY A 195 -17.36 3.64 -12.37
N ILE A 196 -18.32 2.72 -12.36
CA ILE A 196 -18.72 2.00 -13.59
C ILE A 196 -19.53 2.89 -14.53
N GLU A 197 -20.41 3.74 -14.02
CA GLU A 197 -21.15 4.72 -14.82
C GLU A 197 -20.17 5.68 -15.53
N GLN A 198 -19.14 6.17 -14.83
CA GLN A 198 -18.11 6.99 -15.44
C GLN A 198 -17.37 6.23 -16.55
N PHE A 199 -16.97 4.98 -16.29
CA PHE A 199 -16.31 4.15 -17.30
C PHE A 199 -17.16 3.93 -18.54
N ASP A 200 -18.44 3.63 -18.36
CA ASP A 200 -19.38 3.41 -19.46
C ASP A 200 -19.53 4.67 -20.35
N HIS A 201 -19.46 5.86 -19.76
CA HIS A 201 -19.58 7.13 -20.51
C HIS A 201 -18.28 7.61 -21.13
N THR A 202 -17.14 7.37 -20.48
CA THR A 202 -15.87 8.03 -20.81
C THR A 202 -14.77 7.06 -21.22
N GLY A 203 -14.94 5.76 -20.97
CA GLY A 203 -13.86 4.77 -21.08
C GLY A 203 -12.76 4.91 -20.02
N ARG A 204 -12.97 5.76 -19.02
CA ARG A 204 -11.97 6.08 -17.98
C ARG A 204 -12.50 5.77 -16.58
N ILE A 205 -11.60 5.37 -15.70
CA ILE A 205 -11.84 5.25 -14.25
C ILE A 205 -10.90 6.24 -13.58
N ASP A 206 -11.46 7.19 -12.82
CA ASP A 206 -10.68 8.23 -12.13
C ASP A 206 -9.44 7.67 -11.45
N TRP A 207 -8.31 8.26 -11.76
CA TRP A 207 -6.97 7.98 -11.27
C TRP A 207 -6.39 6.61 -11.63
N VAL A 208 -7.21 5.57 -11.80
CA VAL A 208 -6.74 4.26 -12.30
C VAL A 208 -6.26 4.36 -13.73
N THR A 209 -7.06 5.00 -14.60
CA THR A 209 -6.66 5.26 -15.99
C THR A 209 -5.44 6.17 -16.05
N ASP A 210 -5.42 7.21 -15.18
CA ASP A 210 -4.29 8.14 -15.13
C ASP A 210 -3.00 7.42 -14.69
N LEU A 211 -3.08 6.51 -13.71
CA LEU A 211 -1.96 5.64 -13.32
C LEU A 211 -1.50 4.75 -14.46
N ALA A 212 -2.45 4.11 -15.14
CA ALA A 212 -2.17 3.19 -16.25
C ALA A 212 -1.48 3.89 -17.44
N GLU A 213 -1.71 5.18 -17.65
CA GLU A 213 -1.12 5.97 -18.72
C GLU A 213 0.28 6.54 -18.39
N ILE A 214 0.75 6.43 -17.14
CA ILE A 214 2.05 7.00 -16.73
C ILE A 214 3.22 6.44 -17.53
N PRO A 215 3.36 5.10 -17.76
CA PRO A 215 4.48 4.57 -18.52
C PRO A 215 4.62 5.20 -19.90
N GLU A 216 3.53 5.33 -20.62
CA GLU A 216 3.51 5.94 -21.95
C GLU A 216 3.80 7.44 -21.90
N LYS A 217 3.13 8.17 -21.00
CA LYS A 217 3.24 9.64 -20.91
C LYS A 217 4.62 10.12 -20.46
N PHE A 218 5.30 9.36 -19.60
CA PHE A 218 6.58 9.77 -19.01
C PHE A 218 7.78 8.97 -19.53
N GLY A 219 7.56 7.92 -20.33
CA GLY A 219 8.62 7.05 -20.84
C GLY A 219 9.30 6.24 -19.71
N VAL A 220 8.53 5.76 -18.76
CA VAL A 220 9.04 5.05 -17.55
C VAL A 220 8.49 3.63 -17.47
N ASN A 221 9.21 2.75 -16.75
CA ASN A 221 8.83 1.35 -16.57
C ASN A 221 8.93 0.87 -15.11
N ASN A 222 8.99 1.79 -14.16
CA ASN A 222 9.20 1.55 -12.74
C ASN A 222 7.98 1.94 -11.87
N VAL A 223 6.79 1.96 -12.47
CA VAL A 223 5.51 2.24 -11.80
C VAL A 223 4.69 0.96 -11.72
N TYR A 224 4.16 0.68 -10.54
CA TYR A 224 3.38 -0.53 -10.22
C TYR A 224 2.05 -0.15 -9.58
N GLY A 225 1.01 -0.93 -9.87
CA GLY A 225 -0.29 -0.83 -9.22
C GLY A 225 -0.53 -2.00 -8.26
N ASP A 226 -0.75 -1.72 -6.98
CA ASP A 226 -1.17 -2.72 -6.00
C ASP A 226 -2.70 -2.81 -5.97
N LEU A 227 -3.24 -4.01 -5.96
CA LEU A 227 -4.69 -4.22 -5.99
C LEU A 227 -5.36 -4.00 -4.64
N GLY A 228 -4.64 -4.23 -3.54
CA GLY A 228 -5.13 -4.03 -2.19
C GLY A 228 -6.55 -4.56 -1.96
N GLN A 229 -7.30 -3.89 -1.09
CA GLN A 229 -8.70 -4.24 -0.81
C GLN A 229 -9.64 -4.02 -2.00
N ILE A 230 -9.25 -3.18 -2.98
CA ILE A 230 -10.16 -2.77 -4.07
C ILE A 230 -10.58 -3.93 -4.95
N PHE A 231 -9.67 -4.88 -5.22
CA PHE A 231 -10.01 -6.07 -6.00
C PHE A 231 -11.08 -6.90 -5.29
N ALA A 232 -10.86 -7.25 -4.02
CA ALA A 232 -11.80 -8.08 -3.27
C ALA A 232 -13.18 -7.41 -3.13
N GLN A 233 -13.20 -6.11 -2.86
CA GLN A 233 -14.45 -5.37 -2.68
C GLN A 233 -15.18 -5.14 -4.00
N SER A 234 -14.49 -4.69 -5.05
CA SER A 234 -15.12 -4.40 -6.35
C SER A 234 -15.60 -5.66 -7.06
N THR A 235 -14.89 -6.79 -6.91
CA THR A 235 -15.33 -8.08 -7.46
C THR A 235 -16.71 -8.48 -6.94
N VAL A 236 -17.02 -8.14 -5.70
CA VAL A 236 -18.32 -8.46 -5.08
C VAL A 236 -19.37 -7.38 -5.35
N ALA A 237 -18.97 -6.11 -5.19
CA ALA A 237 -19.91 -4.99 -5.24
C ALA A 237 -20.26 -4.56 -6.67
N GLU A 238 -19.30 -4.57 -7.59
CA GLU A 238 -19.45 -4.18 -8.99
C GLU A 238 -18.42 -4.90 -9.87
N PRO A 239 -18.68 -6.17 -10.27
CA PRO A 239 -17.72 -7.01 -11.03
C PRO A 239 -17.29 -6.39 -12.36
N ARG A 240 -18.15 -5.64 -13.04
CA ARG A 240 -17.81 -4.96 -14.30
C ARG A 240 -16.74 -3.89 -14.08
N LEU A 241 -16.84 -3.13 -13.00
CA LEU A 241 -15.86 -2.13 -12.64
C LEU A 241 -14.52 -2.79 -12.30
N CYS A 242 -14.54 -3.91 -11.57
CA CYS A 242 -13.33 -4.68 -11.28
C CYS A 242 -12.64 -5.13 -12.57
N ALA A 243 -13.40 -5.69 -13.52
CA ALA A 243 -12.88 -6.13 -14.81
C ALA A 243 -12.30 -4.97 -15.64
N ALA A 244 -13.01 -3.82 -15.67
CA ALA A 244 -12.57 -2.63 -16.39
C ALA A 244 -11.27 -2.08 -15.77
N MET A 245 -11.18 -1.97 -14.45
CA MET A 245 -10.00 -1.54 -13.72
C MET A 245 -8.79 -2.46 -14.02
N MET A 246 -8.97 -3.76 -13.91
CA MET A 246 -7.93 -4.74 -14.21
C MET A 246 -7.46 -4.64 -15.66
N GLY A 247 -8.40 -4.50 -16.60
CA GLY A 247 -8.09 -4.34 -18.02
C GLY A 247 -7.24 -3.10 -18.30
N GLN A 248 -7.55 -1.98 -17.67
CA GLN A 248 -6.76 -0.74 -17.82
C GLN A 248 -5.37 -0.86 -17.21
N LEU A 249 -5.25 -1.41 -16.00
CA LEU A 249 -3.95 -1.59 -15.35
C LEU A 249 -3.05 -2.54 -16.16
N VAL A 250 -3.56 -3.68 -16.59
CA VAL A 250 -2.77 -4.64 -17.39
C VAL A 250 -2.37 -4.06 -18.74
N LYS A 251 -3.27 -3.31 -19.39
CA LYS A 251 -2.99 -2.67 -20.67
C LYS A 251 -1.93 -1.56 -20.56
N GLY A 252 -2.00 -0.74 -19.51
CA GLY A 252 -1.14 0.44 -19.38
C GLY A 252 0.17 0.17 -18.65
N LEU A 253 0.12 -0.53 -17.51
CA LEU A 253 1.31 -0.86 -16.73
C LEU A 253 2.02 -2.13 -17.23
N GLY A 254 1.28 -3.06 -17.80
CA GLY A 254 1.72 -4.44 -18.03
C GLY A 254 1.33 -5.37 -16.88
N ALA A 255 1.07 -6.64 -17.18
CA ALA A 255 0.64 -7.62 -16.19
C ALA A 255 1.67 -7.82 -15.05
N ASP A 256 2.95 -7.71 -15.38
CA ASP A 256 4.06 -7.84 -14.43
C ASP A 256 4.19 -6.66 -13.47
N HIS A 257 3.52 -5.56 -13.72
CA HIS A 257 3.48 -4.35 -12.87
C HIS A 257 2.19 -4.23 -12.05
N VAL A 258 1.32 -5.22 -12.12
CA VAL A 258 0.14 -5.32 -11.25
C VAL A 258 0.43 -6.32 -10.14
N VAL A 259 0.49 -5.83 -8.90
CA VAL A 259 0.85 -6.64 -7.75
C VAL A 259 -0.36 -6.95 -6.88
N TRP A 260 -0.37 -8.17 -6.33
CA TRP A 260 -1.44 -8.63 -5.46
C TRP A 260 -1.26 -8.10 -4.05
N GLY A 261 -2.31 -7.54 -3.50
CA GLY A 261 -2.44 -7.17 -2.10
C GLY A 261 -3.84 -7.52 -1.58
N THR A 262 -3.99 -7.77 -0.29
CA THR A 262 -5.28 -8.11 0.32
C THR A 262 -5.83 -6.99 1.18
N ASP A 263 -4.95 -6.17 1.76
CA ASP A 263 -5.28 -5.21 2.82
C ASP A 263 -6.11 -5.85 3.95
N ALA A 264 -5.70 -7.06 4.35
CA ALA A 264 -6.50 -7.99 5.16
C ALA A 264 -6.84 -7.49 6.58
N VAL A 265 -6.28 -6.36 6.98
CA VAL A 265 -6.61 -5.71 8.28
C VAL A 265 -8.06 -5.28 8.34
N TRP A 266 -8.61 -4.87 7.19
CA TRP A 266 -9.97 -4.35 7.06
C TRP A 266 -10.98 -5.40 6.58
N THR A 267 -10.50 -6.48 5.97
CA THR A 267 -11.30 -7.63 5.59
C THR A 267 -11.26 -8.64 6.73
N GLY A 268 -12.25 -8.62 7.60
CA GLY A 268 -12.32 -9.56 8.73
C GLY A 268 -12.30 -11.01 8.26
N SER A 269 -11.72 -11.92 9.08
CA SER A 269 -11.84 -13.36 8.84
C SER A 269 -13.32 -13.76 8.78
N PRO A 270 -13.74 -14.58 7.79
CA PRO A 270 -15.12 -15.05 7.66
C PRO A 270 -15.66 -15.74 8.92
N ARG A 271 -14.79 -16.18 9.82
CA ARG A 271 -15.14 -16.85 11.07
C ARG A 271 -15.53 -15.89 12.21
N ARG A 272 -15.26 -14.58 12.09
CA ARG A 272 -15.55 -13.61 13.15
C ARG A 272 -16.69 -12.64 12.86
N SER A 273 -17.02 -12.44 11.59
CA SER A 273 -18.17 -11.63 11.19
C SER A 273 -19.27 -12.56 10.69
N GLY A 274 -20.26 -12.83 11.48
CA GLY A 274 -21.46 -13.57 11.06
C GLY A 274 -22.28 -12.88 9.95
N ALA A 275 -21.67 -11.96 9.19
CA ALA A 275 -22.37 -11.09 8.25
C ALA A 275 -21.74 -10.92 6.88
N SER A 276 -20.57 -11.50 6.54
CA SER A 276 -20.11 -11.44 5.16
C SER A 276 -19.46 -12.75 4.74
N ARG A 277 -20.19 -13.54 3.98
CA ARG A 277 -19.64 -14.67 3.21
C ARG A 277 -18.90 -14.09 2.02
N PHE A 278 -17.65 -13.66 2.20
CA PHE A 278 -16.75 -13.52 1.07
C PHE A 278 -16.18 -14.90 0.74
N PRO A 279 -16.26 -15.37 -0.50
CA PRO A 279 -15.61 -16.62 -0.89
C PRO A 279 -14.09 -16.46 -0.68
N THR A 280 -13.53 -17.25 0.21
CA THR A 280 -12.08 -17.34 0.46
C THR A 280 -11.32 -18.06 -0.66
N THR A 281 -11.97 -18.35 -1.77
CA THR A 281 -11.38 -19.03 -2.91
C THR A 281 -11.15 -18.09 -4.08
N CYS A 282 -10.31 -17.09 -3.90
CA CYS A 282 -9.49 -16.63 -5.02
C CYS A 282 -8.23 -17.49 -5.01
N ASN A 283 -8.23 -18.57 -5.76
CA ASN A 283 -7.03 -19.28 -6.19
C ASN A 283 -6.24 -18.32 -7.10
N ALA A 284 -5.57 -17.34 -6.49
CA ALA A 284 -4.53 -16.60 -7.17
C ALA A 284 -3.37 -17.56 -7.33
N SER A 285 -3.09 -17.96 -8.56
CA SER A 285 -1.86 -18.68 -8.89
C SER A 285 -0.68 -17.86 -8.37
N THR A 286 0.00 -18.40 -7.39
CA THR A 286 1.02 -17.76 -6.56
C THR A 286 2.36 -17.56 -7.29
N HIS A 287 2.35 -17.41 -8.59
CA HIS A 287 3.52 -17.16 -9.41
C HIS A 287 3.56 -15.70 -9.87
N SER A 288 3.88 -14.81 -8.94
CA SER A 288 4.61 -13.60 -9.32
C SER A 288 6.04 -13.72 -8.78
N PRO A 289 7.02 -14.06 -9.64
CA PRO A 289 8.43 -14.12 -9.25
C PRO A 289 9.00 -12.73 -8.90
N HIS A 290 8.20 -11.67 -9.04
CA HIS A 290 8.67 -10.29 -8.94
C HIS A 290 8.94 -9.79 -7.53
N TRP A 291 8.19 -10.23 -6.50
CA TRP A 291 8.54 -9.84 -5.13
C TRP A 291 9.92 -10.36 -4.70
N ALA A 292 10.32 -11.52 -5.20
CA ALA A 292 11.67 -12.04 -4.99
C ALA A 292 12.74 -11.27 -5.77
N LYS A 293 12.37 -10.66 -6.91
CA LYS A 293 13.25 -9.77 -7.70
C LYS A 293 13.26 -8.34 -7.20
N LEU A 294 12.20 -7.91 -6.47
CA LEU A 294 12.08 -6.58 -5.86
C LEU A 294 12.85 -6.48 -4.53
N GLY A 295 13.30 -7.58 -3.96
CA GLY A 295 14.32 -7.62 -2.93
C GLY A 295 15.69 -7.51 -3.58
N GLY A 296 16.45 -6.47 -3.28
CA GLY A 296 17.81 -6.24 -3.80
C GLY A 296 18.72 -7.46 -3.69
N PRO A 297 19.93 -7.40 -4.26
CA PRO A 297 20.80 -8.55 -4.42
C PRO A 297 20.99 -9.29 -3.09
N SER A 298 20.80 -10.60 -3.12
CA SER A 298 21.11 -11.50 -2.01
C SER A 298 22.56 -11.26 -1.64
N ARG A 299 22.81 -10.61 -0.51
CA ARG A 299 24.15 -10.66 0.08
C ARG A 299 24.36 -12.06 0.62
N ALA A 300 25.35 -12.72 0.06
CA ALA A 300 25.90 -13.97 0.56
C ALA A 300 26.43 -13.80 1.98
#